data_641d54dc5f2a65262608d66d88a4d5ff
#
_entry.id   641d54dc5f2a65262608d66d88a4d5ff
#
_cell.length_a   1.000
_cell.length_b   1.000
_cell.length_c   1.000
_cell.angle_alpha   90.00
_cell.angle_beta   90.00
_cell.angle_gamma   90.00
#
_symmetry.space_group_name_H-M   'P 1'
#
loop_
_entity.id
_entity.type
_entity.pdbx_description
1 polymer ?
#
loop_
_entity_poly.entity_id
_entity_poly.type
_entity_poly.pdbx_seq_one_letter_code
_entity_poly.pdbx_strand_id
1 'polypeptide(L)'
;MRVLGWLMALMATPGFAQAQQPAARIEGSVERAMRETGAKGIAIATIANGRVTWLKAHGARNATGEPLTADTVMYGASLTKAVFGYLTAQLATEGRVALDRPIAAMLPKPLPAYGNLAAYGNWGDLAGDARWSAITPRMALNHATGFANFAFLEPDRRLRIHFDPGARYAYSGEGIMLLQFGLEQGLGLDVEAELQRRFFRPLGMTRTSLQWQPAFAANLADGWDENGKPEPHDQRSRVRAAGSMDTSLRDMATMAAAMVRGHRLTRQARRDWAKGTLPITTAQQFPTLLPDAPAAQRPRAAAALGVIAFDGPQGPGWYKGGHNDTTANTLVCLERGRRCVLILANDVRAEKAFPALVRAALGETGVPYRWEYPGLAAY
;
A
#
# COMPACT_ATOMS: atom_id res chain seq x y z
N MET A 1 59.98 -34.78 25.80
CA MET A 1 58.55 -34.39 25.82
C MET A 1 58.41 -33.07 25.01
N ARG A 2 57.86 -33.15 23.79
CA ARG A 2 57.56 -31.98 22.96
C ARG A 2 56.04 -31.82 22.93
N VAL A 3 55.58 -30.71 23.47
CA VAL A 3 54.14 -30.33 23.47
C VAL A 3 53.84 -29.65 22.14
N LEU A 4 53.03 -30.29 21.28
CA LEU A 4 52.49 -29.67 20.06
C LEU A 4 51.27 -28.84 20.42
N GLY A 5 51.36 -27.52 20.33
CA GLY A 5 50.22 -26.59 20.40
C GLY A 5 49.42 -26.59 19.09
N TRP A 6 48.13 -26.94 19.16
CA TRP A 6 47.19 -26.76 18.04
C TRP A 6 46.66 -25.34 18.02
N LEU A 7 47.00 -24.55 17.01
CA LEU A 7 46.31 -23.32 16.68
C LEU A 7 45.02 -23.67 15.94
N MET A 8 43.88 -23.45 16.59
CA MET A 8 42.59 -23.42 15.89
C MET A 8 42.46 -22.09 15.14
N ALA A 9 42.59 -22.10 13.83
CA ALA A 9 42.23 -21.00 12.95
C ALA A 9 40.70 -20.98 12.84
N LEU A 10 40.06 -19.96 13.38
CA LEU A 10 38.65 -19.64 13.10
C LEU A 10 38.53 -19.23 11.62
N MET A 11 38.06 -20.15 10.80
CA MET A 11 37.63 -19.80 9.44
C MET A 11 36.30 -19.04 9.52
N ALA A 12 36.33 -17.73 9.33
CA ALA A 12 35.14 -16.92 9.11
C ALA A 12 34.46 -17.38 7.82
N THR A 13 33.22 -17.86 7.92
CA THR A 13 32.45 -18.34 6.77
C THR A 13 32.11 -17.14 5.86
N PRO A 14 32.38 -17.20 4.55
CA PRO A 14 32.21 -16.08 3.62
C PRO A 14 30.74 -15.63 3.44
N GLY A 15 29.77 -16.40 3.91
CA GLY A 15 28.35 -16.06 3.82
C GLY A 15 27.87 -14.92 4.72
N PHE A 16 28.52 -14.69 5.86
CA PHE A 16 28.15 -13.60 6.78
C PHE A 16 28.63 -12.22 6.32
N ALA A 17 29.80 -12.13 5.71
CA ALA A 17 30.34 -10.86 5.23
C ALA A 17 29.58 -10.31 4.03
N GLN A 18 29.04 -11.18 3.15
CA GLN A 18 28.31 -10.79 1.94
C GLN A 18 26.88 -10.28 2.22
N ALA A 19 26.25 -10.70 3.32
CA ALA A 19 24.93 -10.22 3.76
C ALA A 19 24.99 -8.89 4.55
N GLN A 20 26.13 -8.56 5.14
CA GLN A 20 26.32 -7.32 5.91
C GLN A 20 26.48 -6.06 5.05
N GLN A 21 27.07 -6.16 3.85
CA GLN A 21 27.27 -5.02 2.96
C GLN A 21 25.97 -4.35 2.45
N PRO A 22 24.91 -5.10 2.03
CA PRO A 22 23.66 -4.49 1.65
C PRO A 22 22.94 -3.78 2.82
N ALA A 23 22.96 -4.36 4.01
CA ALA A 23 22.32 -3.78 5.20
C ALA A 23 22.98 -2.44 5.59
N ALA A 24 24.31 -2.38 5.68
CA ALA A 24 25.05 -1.16 6.01
C ALA A 24 24.80 -0.02 4.99
N ARG A 25 24.70 -0.36 3.69
CA ARG A 25 24.38 0.60 2.65
C ARG A 25 22.97 1.19 2.84
N ILE A 26 21.98 0.36 3.16
CA ILE A 26 20.61 0.80 3.40
C ILE A 26 20.56 1.68 4.64
N GLU A 27 21.21 1.27 5.73
CA GLU A 27 21.27 2.05 6.98
C GLU A 27 21.89 3.43 6.74
N GLY A 28 23.02 3.51 6.09
CA GLY A 28 23.64 4.79 5.74
C GLY A 28 22.77 5.68 4.84
N SER A 29 21.94 5.06 3.98
CA SER A 29 20.98 5.79 3.14
C SER A 29 19.81 6.32 3.98
N VAL A 30 19.30 5.55 4.96
CA VAL A 30 18.23 6.00 5.88
C VAL A 30 18.72 7.15 6.74
N GLU A 31 19.91 7.05 7.33
CA GLU A 31 20.50 8.12 8.14
C GLU A 31 20.69 9.43 7.34
N ARG A 32 21.13 9.31 6.09
CA ARG A 32 21.24 10.45 5.18
C ARG A 32 19.86 11.04 4.88
N ALA A 33 18.88 10.20 4.53
CA ALA A 33 17.52 10.61 4.25
C ALA A 33 16.92 11.39 5.42
N MET A 34 17.08 10.91 6.66
CA MET A 34 16.59 11.58 7.87
C MET A 34 17.26 12.95 8.08
N ARG A 35 18.59 13.04 7.85
CA ARG A 35 19.29 14.34 7.92
C ARG A 35 18.83 15.33 6.86
N GLU A 36 18.66 14.89 5.62
CA GLU A 36 18.31 15.76 4.48
C GLU A 36 16.84 16.20 4.51
N THR A 37 15.93 15.34 4.94
CA THR A 37 14.50 15.62 4.97
C THR A 37 14.01 16.17 6.30
N GLY A 38 14.76 15.98 7.39
CA GLY A 38 14.33 16.25 8.74
C GLY A 38 13.32 15.25 9.30
N ALA A 39 13.07 14.15 8.60
CA ALA A 39 12.11 13.12 9.02
C ALA A 39 12.48 12.52 10.37
N LYS A 40 11.50 12.35 11.26
CA LYS A 40 11.66 11.91 12.64
C LYS A 40 11.74 10.41 12.80
N GLY A 41 11.05 9.63 11.95
CA GLY A 41 11.08 8.19 12.02
C GLY A 41 10.91 7.52 10.65
N ILE A 42 11.78 6.57 10.33
CA ILE A 42 11.73 5.73 9.14
C ILE A 42 11.97 4.28 9.53
N ALA A 43 11.04 3.40 9.18
CA ALA A 43 11.14 1.96 9.35
C ALA A 43 11.20 1.30 7.96
N ILE A 44 12.20 0.45 7.72
CA ILE A 44 12.47 -0.13 6.41
C ILE A 44 12.72 -1.64 6.52
N ALA A 45 12.17 -2.40 5.58
CA ALA A 45 12.37 -3.85 5.48
C ALA A 45 12.69 -4.26 4.04
N THR A 46 13.51 -5.29 3.89
CA THR A 46 13.79 -5.93 2.62
C THR A 46 13.27 -7.36 2.60
N ILE A 47 12.77 -7.76 1.44
CA ILE A 47 12.30 -9.11 1.14
C ILE A 47 13.09 -9.65 -0.05
N ALA A 48 13.55 -10.88 0.02
CA ALA A 48 14.14 -11.60 -1.10
C ALA A 48 13.67 -13.05 -1.09
N ASN A 49 13.46 -13.61 -2.28
CA ASN A 49 12.87 -14.94 -2.46
C ASN A 49 11.53 -15.13 -1.70
N GLY A 50 10.79 -14.03 -1.51
CA GLY A 50 9.54 -14.01 -0.77
C GLY A 50 9.70 -14.22 0.75
N ARG A 51 10.84 -13.91 1.33
CA ARG A 51 11.12 -13.96 2.78
C ARG A 51 11.66 -12.62 3.24
N VAL A 52 11.27 -12.16 4.41
CA VAL A 52 11.87 -10.99 5.05
C VAL A 52 13.34 -11.33 5.35
N THR A 53 14.26 -10.54 4.79
CA THR A 53 15.70 -10.76 4.92
C THR A 53 16.36 -9.80 5.90
N TRP A 54 15.78 -8.62 6.08
CA TRP A 54 16.26 -7.61 7.00
C TRP A 54 15.16 -6.60 7.28
N LEU A 55 15.11 -6.05 8.48
CA LEU A 55 14.22 -4.96 8.87
C LEU A 55 14.85 -4.14 10.00
N LYS A 56 14.66 -2.83 9.96
CA LYS A 56 15.14 -1.91 10.99
C LYS A 56 14.29 -0.63 11.02
N ALA A 57 14.14 -0.07 12.20
CA ALA A 57 13.52 1.23 12.39
C ALA A 57 14.55 2.22 12.95
N HIS A 58 14.42 3.47 12.56
CA HIS A 58 15.32 4.56 12.92
C HIS A 58 14.51 5.76 13.41
N GLY A 59 15.02 6.48 14.40
CA GLY A 59 14.43 7.71 14.92
C GLY A 59 13.38 7.49 16.00
N ALA A 60 12.46 8.46 16.12
CA ALA A 60 11.49 8.55 17.20
C ALA A 60 10.07 8.19 16.73
N ARG A 61 9.30 7.53 17.61
CA ARG A 61 7.90 7.21 17.36
C ARG A 61 6.93 8.32 17.78
N ASN A 62 7.36 9.23 18.65
CA ASN A 62 6.52 10.29 19.20
C ASN A 62 7.32 11.55 19.56
N ALA A 63 6.60 12.60 19.94
CA ALA A 63 7.18 13.89 20.28
C ALA A 63 8.06 13.86 21.55
N THR A 64 7.92 12.87 22.42
CA THR A 64 8.77 12.68 23.61
C THR A 64 10.12 12.03 23.30
N GLY A 65 10.34 11.62 22.03
CA GLY A 65 11.60 11.05 21.58
C GLY A 65 11.76 9.54 21.85
N GLU A 66 10.68 8.85 22.19
CA GLU A 66 10.72 7.39 22.34
C GLU A 66 11.07 6.70 21.02
N PRO A 67 11.91 5.65 21.06
CA PRO A 67 12.44 5.04 19.83
C PRO A 67 11.35 4.41 18.97
N LEU A 68 11.42 4.64 17.66
CA LEU A 68 10.67 3.88 16.67
C LEU A 68 11.26 2.46 16.58
N THR A 69 10.41 1.45 16.62
CA THR A 69 10.80 0.05 16.53
C THR A 69 10.12 -0.68 15.38
N ALA A 70 10.60 -1.86 15.02
CA ALA A 70 9.95 -2.69 14.00
C ALA A 70 8.52 -3.14 14.39
N ASP A 71 8.20 -3.07 15.66
CA ASP A 71 6.92 -3.47 16.26
C ASP A 71 6.04 -2.27 16.63
N THR A 72 6.49 -1.03 16.40
CA THR A 72 5.69 0.16 16.59
C THR A 72 4.53 0.18 15.59
N VAL A 73 3.33 0.42 16.09
CA VAL A 73 2.14 0.56 15.25
C VAL A 73 2.16 1.93 14.58
N MET A 74 1.98 1.93 13.28
CA MET A 74 2.01 3.10 12.41
C MET A 74 0.80 3.08 11.48
N TYR A 75 0.38 4.23 11.02
CA TYR A 75 -0.68 4.33 10.03
C TYR A 75 -0.22 3.80 8.66
N GLY A 76 -0.85 2.74 8.17
CA GLY A 76 -0.55 2.13 6.88
C GLY A 76 -1.12 2.89 5.68
N ALA A 77 -2.06 3.81 5.91
CA ALA A 77 -2.70 4.61 4.87
C ALA A 77 -3.16 3.75 3.69
N SER A 78 -2.87 4.18 2.47
CA SER A 78 -3.31 3.49 1.25
C SER A 78 -2.60 2.16 0.95
N LEU A 79 -1.65 1.69 1.77
CA LEU A 79 -1.20 0.30 1.72
C LEU A 79 -2.37 -0.67 2.00
N THR A 80 -3.40 -0.20 2.72
CA THR A 80 -4.69 -0.91 2.91
C THR A 80 -5.27 -1.41 1.58
N LYS A 81 -5.21 -0.60 0.52
CA LYS A 81 -5.76 -0.96 -0.80
C LYS A 81 -5.06 -2.17 -1.43
N ALA A 82 -3.74 -2.30 -1.24
CA ALA A 82 -3.00 -3.47 -1.73
C ALA A 82 -3.45 -4.74 -0.99
N VAL A 83 -3.62 -4.67 0.32
CA VAL A 83 -4.09 -5.78 1.15
C VAL A 83 -5.54 -6.15 0.81
N PHE A 84 -6.41 -5.16 0.64
CA PHE A 84 -7.81 -5.35 0.23
C PHE A 84 -7.92 -5.91 -1.19
N GLY A 85 -7.11 -5.42 -2.15
CA GLY A 85 -7.04 -5.97 -3.50
C GLY A 85 -6.60 -7.44 -3.51
N TYR A 86 -5.65 -7.79 -2.64
CA TYR A 86 -5.21 -9.17 -2.47
C TYR A 86 -6.30 -10.07 -1.86
N LEU A 87 -7.06 -9.57 -0.86
CA LEU A 87 -8.25 -10.25 -0.34
C LEU A 87 -9.27 -10.49 -1.44
N THR A 88 -9.57 -9.47 -2.24
CA THR A 88 -10.55 -9.58 -3.32
C THR A 88 -10.11 -10.58 -4.39
N ALA A 89 -8.80 -10.63 -4.74
CA ALA A 89 -8.25 -11.62 -5.65
C ALA A 89 -8.40 -13.06 -5.10
N GLN A 90 -8.26 -13.24 -3.78
CA GLN A 90 -8.51 -14.54 -3.15
C GLN A 90 -10.00 -14.91 -3.19
N LEU A 91 -10.90 -13.98 -2.87
CA LEU A 91 -12.34 -14.20 -2.96
C LEU A 91 -12.77 -14.54 -4.40
N ALA A 92 -12.11 -13.92 -5.39
CA ALA A 92 -12.35 -14.25 -6.81
C ALA A 92 -11.85 -15.67 -7.16
N THR A 93 -10.69 -16.08 -6.63
CA THR A 93 -10.18 -17.45 -6.81
C THR A 93 -11.12 -18.50 -6.21
N GLU A 94 -11.83 -18.18 -5.14
CA GLU A 94 -12.81 -19.01 -4.47
C GLU A 94 -14.20 -18.97 -5.15
N GLY A 95 -14.36 -18.19 -6.22
CA GLY A 95 -15.65 -18.00 -6.90
C GLY A 95 -16.68 -17.18 -6.15
N ARG A 96 -16.29 -16.53 -5.05
CA ARG A 96 -17.17 -15.68 -4.24
C ARG A 96 -17.38 -14.28 -4.82
N VAL A 97 -16.42 -13.81 -5.62
CA VAL A 97 -16.46 -12.51 -6.30
C VAL A 97 -16.11 -12.70 -7.77
N ALA A 98 -16.94 -12.23 -8.67
CA ALA A 98 -16.63 -12.15 -10.09
C ALA A 98 -16.09 -10.75 -10.40
N LEU A 99 -14.79 -10.66 -10.71
CA LEU A 99 -14.10 -9.36 -10.87
C LEU A 99 -14.70 -8.48 -11.97
N ASP A 100 -15.31 -9.07 -12.98
CA ASP A 100 -15.85 -8.38 -14.16
C ASP A 100 -17.38 -8.34 -14.20
N ARG A 101 -18.06 -8.82 -13.15
CA ARG A 101 -19.51 -8.67 -12.98
C ARG A 101 -19.79 -7.39 -12.17
N PRO A 102 -20.79 -6.58 -12.54
CA PRO A 102 -21.11 -5.35 -11.82
C PRO A 102 -21.35 -5.57 -10.33
N ILE A 103 -20.83 -4.66 -9.48
CA ILE A 103 -21.08 -4.64 -8.02
C ILE A 103 -22.59 -4.55 -7.74
N ALA A 104 -23.33 -3.83 -8.58
CA ALA A 104 -24.78 -3.75 -8.50
C ALA A 104 -25.46 -5.12 -8.45
N ALA A 105 -24.90 -6.14 -9.10
CA ALA A 105 -25.45 -7.50 -9.09
C ALA A 105 -25.26 -8.25 -7.76
N MET A 106 -24.47 -7.72 -6.84
CA MET A 106 -24.31 -8.25 -5.49
C MET A 106 -25.38 -7.68 -4.55
N LEU A 107 -25.93 -6.49 -4.88
CA LEU A 107 -26.79 -5.72 -3.99
C LEU A 107 -28.27 -6.14 -4.11
N PRO A 108 -29.00 -6.27 -3.00
CA PRO A 108 -30.43 -6.61 -3.02
C PRO A 108 -31.34 -5.49 -3.55
N LYS A 109 -30.84 -4.24 -3.62
CA LYS A 109 -31.57 -3.09 -4.19
C LYS A 109 -30.61 -2.14 -4.90
N PRO A 110 -31.11 -1.22 -5.76
CA PRO A 110 -30.26 -0.24 -6.46
C PRO A 110 -29.38 0.57 -5.50
N LEU A 111 -28.12 0.82 -5.88
CA LEU A 111 -27.15 1.52 -5.05
C LEU A 111 -27.66 2.86 -4.51
N PRO A 112 -28.30 3.76 -5.32
CA PRO A 112 -28.80 5.04 -4.79
C PRO A 112 -29.90 4.89 -3.73
N ALA A 113 -30.62 3.76 -3.74
CA ALA A 113 -31.69 3.51 -2.75
C ALA A 113 -31.17 3.24 -1.33
N TYR A 114 -29.85 3.13 -1.14
CA TYR A 114 -29.25 3.08 0.19
C TYR A 114 -29.04 4.46 0.81
N GLY A 115 -29.15 5.53 0.01
CA GLY A 115 -28.92 6.90 0.47
C GLY A 115 -27.43 7.18 0.74
N ASN A 116 -27.18 8.24 1.50
CA ASN A 116 -25.83 8.64 1.88
C ASN A 116 -25.46 8.01 3.22
N LEU A 117 -24.39 7.22 3.23
CA LEU A 117 -23.97 6.40 4.36
C LEU A 117 -22.60 6.86 4.86
N ALA A 118 -22.54 7.46 6.05
CA ALA A 118 -21.29 7.96 6.62
C ALA A 118 -20.18 6.90 6.75
N ALA A 119 -20.54 5.63 6.85
CA ALA A 119 -19.58 4.53 6.94
C ALA A 119 -18.94 4.17 5.60
N TYR A 120 -19.63 4.44 4.48
CA TYR A 120 -19.23 3.94 3.16
C TYR A 120 -19.08 5.06 2.12
N GLY A 121 -20.15 5.80 1.83
CA GLY A 121 -20.15 6.83 0.80
C GLY A 121 -21.53 7.42 0.53
N ASN A 122 -21.58 8.43 -0.34
CA ASN A 122 -22.77 9.21 -0.67
C ASN A 122 -23.51 8.59 -1.86
N TRP A 123 -24.00 7.36 -1.73
CA TRP A 123 -24.60 6.61 -2.84
C TRP A 123 -25.90 7.25 -3.35
N GLY A 124 -26.66 7.94 -2.50
CA GLY A 124 -27.88 8.66 -2.89
C GLY A 124 -27.64 9.74 -3.94
N ASP A 125 -26.43 10.32 -4.00
CA ASP A 125 -26.07 11.33 -4.98
C ASP A 125 -26.06 10.80 -6.42
N LEU A 126 -26.01 9.48 -6.61
CA LEU A 126 -25.95 8.81 -7.91
C LEU A 126 -27.36 8.51 -8.50
N ALA A 127 -28.45 8.96 -7.86
CA ALA A 127 -29.81 8.64 -8.28
C ALA A 127 -30.14 9.05 -9.73
N GLY A 128 -29.50 10.11 -10.25
CA GLY A 128 -29.69 10.60 -11.63
C GLY A 128 -28.71 10.05 -12.66
N ASP A 129 -27.77 9.17 -12.28
CA ASP A 129 -26.69 8.70 -13.17
C ASP A 129 -26.60 7.17 -13.14
N ALA A 130 -27.23 6.52 -14.12
CA ALA A 130 -27.29 5.05 -14.19
C ALA A 130 -25.93 4.35 -14.40
N ARG A 131 -24.86 5.07 -14.72
CA ARG A 131 -23.52 4.50 -14.99
C ARG A 131 -22.95 3.74 -13.78
N TRP A 132 -23.38 4.06 -12.55
CA TRP A 132 -23.00 3.29 -11.35
C TRP A 132 -23.27 1.80 -11.49
N SER A 133 -24.32 1.42 -12.23
CA SER A 133 -24.74 0.03 -12.40
C SER A 133 -23.74 -0.83 -13.17
N ALA A 134 -22.83 -0.21 -13.92
CA ALA A 134 -21.80 -0.90 -14.71
C ALA A 134 -20.48 -1.09 -13.97
N ILE A 135 -20.30 -0.46 -12.79
CA ILE A 135 -19.03 -0.51 -12.04
C ILE A 135 -18.78 -1.93 -11.53
N THR A 136 -17.61 -2.48 -11.88
CA THR A 136 -17.20 -3.84 -11.49
C THR A 136 -16.16 -3.80 -10.36
N PRO A 137 -15.94 -4.92 -9.63
CA PRO A 137 -14.84 -5.02 -8.65
C PRO A 137 -13.46 -4.68 -9.23
N ARG A 138 -13.19 -5.09 -10.49
CA ARG A 138 -11.95 -4.73 -11.17
C ARG A 138 -11.84 -3.23 -11.38
N MET A 139 -12.87 -2.55 -11.83
CA MET A 139 -12.89 -1.09 -12.01
C MET A 139 -12.70 -0.35 -10.69
N ALA A 140 -13.22 -0.86 -9.59
CA ALA A 140 -12.98 -0.30 -8.25
C ALA A 140 -11.50 -0.43 -7.85
N LEU A 141 -10.90 -1.61 -8.03
CA LEU A 141 -9.52 -1.89 -7.62
C LEU A 141 -8.46 -1.25 -8.52
N ASN A 142 -8.74 -1.08 -9.82
CA ASN A 142 -7.83 -0.42 -10.75
C ASN A 142 -8.14 1.08 -10.94
N HIS A 143 -9.00 1.63 -10.08
CA HIS A 143 -9.35 3.06 -10.07
C HIS A 143 -9.96 3.58 -11.38
N ALA A 144 -10.86 2.80 -11.97
CA ALA A 144 -11.56 3.14 -13.21
C ALA A 144 -13.06 3.41 -13.01
N THR A 145 -13.50 3.76 -11.80
CA THR A 145 -14.94 3.96 -11.49
C THR A 145 -15.50 5.26 -12.04
N GLY A 146 -14.66 6.22 -12.39
CA GLY A 146 -15.09 7.57 -12.74
C GLY A 146 -15.33 8.49 -11.55
N PHE A 147 -15.17 8.03 -10.32
CA PHE A 147 -15.29 8.86 -9.12
C PHE A 147 -14.02 9.67 -8.87
N ALA A 148 -14.17 10.84 -8.25
CA ALA A 148 -13.08 11.52 -7.56
C ALA A 148 -12.48 10.64 -6.44
N ASN A 149 -11.36 11.08 -5.83
CA ASN A 149 -10.76 10.31 -4.72
C ASN A 149 -11.77 10.14 -3.58
N PHE A 150 -12.38 11.25 -3.13
CA PHE A 150 -13.46 11.24 -2.16
C PHE A 150 -14.47 12.34 -2.49
N ALA A 151 -15.76 12.11 -2.19
CA ALA A 151 -16.83 13.07 -2.43
C ALA A 151 -16.59 14.41 -1.70
N PHE A 152 -15.97 14.39 -0.51
CA PHE A 152 -15.68 15.61 0.25
C PHE A 152 -14.62 16.53 -0.41
N LEU A 153 -13.89 16.02 -1.42
CA LEU A 153 -12.94 16.81 -2.23
C LEU A 153 -13.62 17.49 -3.43
N GLU A 154 -14.88 17.15 -3.71
CA GLU A 154 -15.69 17.85 -4.70
C GLU A 154 -16.13 19.23 -4.17
N PRO A 155 -16.28 20.25 -5.03
CA PRO A 155 -16.65 21.60 -4.59
C PRO A 155 -17.95 21.65 -3.77
N ASP A 156 -18.93 20.83 -4.10
CA ASP A 156 -20.23 20.72 -3.42
C ASP A 156 -20.33 19.45 -2.52
N ARG A 157 -19.24 18.73 -2.35
CA ARG A 157 -19.11 17.49 -1.57
C ARG A 157 -20.05 16.36 -2.02
N ARG A 158 -20.51 16.38 -3.27
CA ARG A 158 -21.40 15.36 -3.81
C ARG A 158 -20.64 14.34 -4.63
N LEU A 159 -21.01 13.08 -4.49
CA LEU A 159 -20.46 12.00 -5.29
C LEU A 159 -21.03 12.04 -6.71
N ARG A 160 -20.15 11.95 -7.72
CA ARG A 160 -20.53 11.89 -9.14
C ARG A 160 -19.57 11.06 -9.97
N ILE A 161 -20.04 10.61 -11.14
CA ILE A 161 -19.26 9.90 -12.13
C ILE A 161 -18.80 10.89 -13.20
N HIS A 162 -17.49 11.16 -13.28
CA HIS A 162 -16.91 12.15 -14.18
C HIS A 162 -16.64 11.64 -15.59
N PHE A 163 -16.48 10.34 -15.75
CA PHE A 163 -16.29 9.65 -17.04
C PHE A 163 -16.84 8.23 -16.96
N ASP A 164 -17.08 7.60 -18.10
CA ASP A 164 -17.64 6.26 -18.14
C ASP A 164 -16.78 5.24 -17.41
N PRO A 165 -17.35 4.43 -16.51
CA PRO A 165 -16.61 3.42 -15.78
C PRO A 165 -15.83 2.50 -16.71
N GLY A 166 -14.55 2.28 -16.39
CA GLY A 166 -13.64 1.49 -17.20
C GLY A 166 -12.83 2.28 -18.24
N ALA A 167 -13.21 3.52 -18.55
CA ALA A 167 -12.61 4.28 -19.65
C ALA A 167 -11.15 4.70 -19.37
N ARG A 168 -10.82 5.07 -18.14
CA ARG A 168 -9.47 5.52 -17.76
C ARG A 168 -9.22 5.43 -16.27
N TYR A 169 -7.96 5.59 -15.89
CA TYR A 169 -7.53 5.67 -14.51
C TYR A 169 -7.86 7.05 -13.89
N ALA A 170 -8.44 7.04 -12.70
CA ALA A 170 -8.48 8.18 -11.78
C ALA A 170 -8.51 7.64 -10.35
N TYR A 171 -7.47 7.94 -9.57
CA TYR A 171 -7.34 7.41 -8.20
C TYR A 171 -8.58 7.72 -7.36
N SER A 172 -9.20 6.69 -6.79
CA SER A 172 -10.46 6.85 -6.09
C SER A 172 -10.54 5.95 -4.85
N GLY A 173 -10.62 6.58 -3.68
CA GLY A 173 -11.00 5.92 -2.44
C GLY A 173 -12.48 5.55 -2.42
N GLU A 174 -13.35 6.36 -3.03
CA GLU A 174 -14.78 6.05 -3.14
C GLU A 174 -15.03 4.75 -3.92
N GLY A 175 -14.28 4.52 -5.00
CA GLY A 175 -14.37 3.25 -5.74
C GLY A 175 -14.03 2.03 -4.89
N ILE A 176 -12.99 2.13 -4.07
CA ILE A 176 -12.63 1.07 -3.10
C ILE A 176 -13.73 0.88 -2.05
N MET A 177 -14.30 1.97 -1.53
CA MET A 177 -15.40 1.92 -0.55
C MET A 177 -16.68 1.34 -1.16
N LEU A 178 -16.95 1.58 -2.44
CA LEU A 178 -18.08 0.95 -3.16
C LEU A 178 -17.89 -0.58 -3.23
N LEU A 179 -16.68 -1.06 -3.51
CA LEU A 179 -16.42 -2.49 -3.49
C LEU A 179 -16.55 -3.08 -2.09
N GLN A 180 -15.99 -2.43 -1.06
CA GLN A 180 -16.21 -2.84 0.33
C GLN A 180 -17.71 -2.95 0.64
N PHE A 181 -18.48 -1.92 0.29
CA PHE A 181 -19.93 -1.89 0.47
C PHE A 181 -20.61 -3.09 -0.21
N GLY A 182 -20.24 -3.37 -1.48
CA GLY A 182 -20.77 -4.53 -2.22
C GLY A 182 -20.45 -5.87 -1.56
N LEU A 183 -19.25 -6.02 -0.99
CA LEU A 183 -18.85 -7.23 -0.26
C LEU A 183 -19.64 -7.38 1.06
N GLU A 184 -19.82 -6.30 1.80
CA GLU A 184 -20.45 -6.33 3.13
C GLU A 184 -21.97 -6.37 3.02
N GLN A 185 -22.59 -5.48 2.24
CA GLN A 185 -24.05 -5.43 2.12
C GLN A 185 -24.62 -6.42 1.11
N GLY A 186 -23.83 -6.79 0.11
CA GLY A 186 -24.29 -7.69 -0.95
C GLY A 186 -24.00 -9.16 -0.66
N LEU A 187 -22.81 -9.47 -0.10
CA LEU A 187 -22.38 -10.84 0.16
C LEU A 187 -22.33 -11.20 1.65
N GLY A 188 -22.70 -10.27 2.53
CA GLY A 188 -22.69 -10.48 3.99
C GLY A 188 -21.29 -10.73 4.56
N LEU A 189 -20.23 -10.24 3.91
CA LEU A 189 -18.87 -10.35 4.40
C LEU A 189 -18.57 -9.24 5.41
N ASP A 190 -17.72 -9.54 6.38
CA ASP A 190 -17.05 -8.55 7.20
C ASP A 190 -15.58 -8.48 6.74
N VAL A 191 -15.19 -7.34 6.16
CA VAL A 191 -13.86 -7.18 5.53
C VAL A 191 -12.74 -7.30 6.57
N GLU A 192 -12.90 -6.73 7.78
CA GLU A 192 -11.90 -6.87 8.84
C GLU A 192 -11.80 -8.34 9.28
N ALA A 193 -12.93 -8.99 9.54
CA ALA A 193 -12.94 -10.40 9.95
C ALA A 193 -12.34 -11.32 8.88
N GLU A 194 -12.58 -11.06 7.59
CA GLU A 194 -11.98 -11.81 6.48
C GLU A 194 -10.46 -11.62 6.42
N LEU A 195 -9.96 -10.39 6.59
CA LEU A 195 -8.51 -10.13 6.65
C LEU A 195 -7.85 -10.78 7.85
N GLN A 196 -8.48 -10.67 9.03
CA GLN A 196 -8.01 -11.32 10.26
C GLN A 196 -7.92 -12.85 10.09
N ARG A 197 -8.99 -13.47 9.59
CA ARG A 197 -9.08 -14.93 9.42
C ARG A 197 -8.11 -15.46 8.36
N ARG A 198 -7.93 -14.74 7.26
CA ARG A 198 -7.18 -15.21 6.08
C ARG A 198 -5.69 -14.90 6.16
N PHE A 199 -5.35 -13.74 6.73
CA PHE A 199 -3.99 -13.22 6.67
C PHE A 199 -3.44 -12.86 8.04
N PHE A 200 -4.07 -11.94 8.79
CA PHE A 200 -3.41 -11.36 9.94
C PHE A 200 -3.14 -12.38 11.03
N ARG A 201 -4.13 -13.15 11.47
CA ARG A 201 -3.92 -14.21 12.47
C ARG A 201 -3.02 -15.33 11.99
N PRO A 202 -3.24 -15.96 10.79
CA PRO A 202 -2.37 -17.05 10.32
C PRO A 202 -0.92 -16.65 10.06
N LEU A 203 -0.66 -15.36 9.76
CA LEU A 203 0.68 -14.84 9.55
C LEU A 203 1.32 -14.25 10.81
N GLY A 204 0.63 -14.29 11.96
CA GLY A 204 1.13 -13.75 13.22
C GLY A 204 1.18 -12.22 13.27
N MET A 205 0.36 -11.53 12.47
CA MET A 205 0.32 -10.07 12.38
C MET A 205 -0.54 -9.48 13.50
N THR A 206 -0.03 -9.50 14.72
CA THR A 206 -0.78 -9.12 15.93
C THR A 206 -0.90 -7.61 16.13
N ARG A 207 -0.20 -6.82 15.31
CA ARG A 207 -0.19 -5.35 15.34
C ARG A 207 -0.78 -4.74 14.08
N THR A 208 -1.72 -5.47 13.45
CA THR A 208 -2.38 -5.03 12.21
C THR A 208 -3.88 -5.21 12.30
N SER A 209 -4.62 -4.13 12.01
CA SER A 209 -6.08 -4.11 11.93
C SER A 209 -6.54 -2.91 11.10
N LEU A 210 -7.71 -3.00 10.46
CA LEU A 210 -8.36 -1.87 9.81
C LEU A 210 -9.19 -1.04 10.80
N GLN A 211 -9.27 -1.47 12.04
CA GLN A 211 -9.99 -0.80 13.12
C GLN A 211 -9.08 -0.68 14.35
N TRP A 212 -9.12 0.46 15.01
CA TRP A 212 -8.36 0.69 16.24
C TRP A 212 -8.48 -0.45 17.23
N GLN A 213 -7.35 -0.85 17.80
CA GLN A 213 -7.25 -1.83 18.87
C GLN A 213 -6.61 -1.17 20.10
N PRO A 214 -7.22 -1.25 21.30
CA PRO A 214 -6.64 -0.66 22.52
C PRO A 214 -5.20 -1.11 22.81
N ALA A 215 -4.85 -2.35 22.45
CA ALA A 215 -3.50 -2.87 22.63
C ALA A 215 -2.41 -2.12 21.81
N PHE A 216 -2.80 -1.36 20.78
CA PHE A 216 -1.87 -0.57 19.97
C PHE A 216 -1.29 0.62 20.74
N ALA A 217 -2.01 1.15 21.74
CA ALA A 217 -1.59 2.30 22.51
C ALA A 217 -0.21 2.12 23.20
N ALA A 218 0.16 0.88 23.55
CA ALA A 218 1.41 0.60 24.25
C ALA A 218 2.68 0.91 23.41
N ASN A 219 2.57 0.83 22.07
CA ASN A 219 3.70 1.13 21.17
C ASN A 219 3.17 1.74 19.87
N LEU A 220 2.69 2.97 19.95
CA LEU A 220 2.03 3.71 18.89
C LEU A 220 2.90 4.86 18.40
N ALA A 221 2.93 5.13 17.11
CA ALA A 221 3.63 6.28 16.56
C ALA A 221 2.67 7.46 16.36
N ASP A 222 3.11 8.66 16.78
CA ASP A 222 2.55 9.92 16.28
C ASP A 222 2.95 10.12 14.81
N GLY A 223 2.30 11.07 14.13
CA GLY A 223 2.70 11.55 12.82
C GLY A 223 3.43 12.89 12.89
N TRP A 224 4.17 13.27 11.83
CA TRP A 224 4.73 14.62 11.66
C TRP A 224 4.38 15.19 10.30
N ASP A 225 3.86 16.42 10.32
CA ASP A 225 3.48 17.15 9.11
C ASP A 225 4.70 17.67 8.30
N GLU A 226 4.45 18.33 7.20
CA GLU A 226 5.48 18.90 6.32
C GLU A 226 6.34 19.98 7.01
N ASN A 227 5.84 20.62 8.07
CA ASN A 227 6.54 21.60 8.88
C ASN A 227 7.28 20.96 10.07
N GLY A 228 7.16 19.65 10.26
CA GLY A 228 7.75 18.92 11.36
C GLY A 228 7.00 19.07 12.68
N LYS A 229 5.73 19.47 12.62
CA LYS A 229 4.84 19.51 13.79
C LYS A 229 4.32 18.10 14.07
N PRO A 230 4.41 17.61 15.32
CA PRO A 230 3.85 16.32 15.68
C PRO A 230 2.33 16.39 15.77
N GLU A 231 1.66 15.33 15.33
CA GLU A 231 0.23 15.12 15.48
C GLU A 231 -0.03 13.72 16.05
N PRO A 232 -0.87 13.61 17.09
CA PRO A 232 -1.23 12.32 17.68
C PRO A 232 -1.83 11.38 16.63
N HIS A 233 -1.62 10.08 16.84
CA HIS A 233 -2.22 9.05 15.99
C HIS A 233 -3.75 9.11 16.05
N ASP A 234 -4.39 9.09 14.88
CA ASP A 234 -5.85 9.01 14.78
C ASP A 234 -6.31 7.56 15.04
N GLN A 235 -7.07 7.37 16.13
CA GLN A 235 -7.61 6.07 16.56
C GLN A 235 -8.85 5.70 15.73
N ARG A 236 -8.65 5.29 14.50
CA ARG A 236 -9.72 5.01 13.52
C ARG A 236 -10.62 3.87 13.97
N SER A 237 -11.85 4.19 14.31
CA SER A 237 -12.84 3.24 14.79
C SER A 237 -13.66 2.55 13.67
N ARG A 238 -13.50 2.98 12.41
CA ARG A 238 -14.25 2.46 11.27
C ARG A 238 -13.35 1.73 10.29
N VAL A 239 -13.77 0.54 9.88
CA VAL A 239 -13.14 -0.21 8.81
C VAL A 239 -13.36 0.50 7.47
N ARG A 240 -12.29 0.94 6.83
CA ARG A 240 -12.31 1.55 5.50
C ARG A 240 -11.21 0.90 4.64
N ALA A 241 -11.62 0.06 3.70
CA ALA A 241 -10.69 -0.61 2.77
C ALA A 241 -9.85 0.38 1.95
N ALA A 242 -10.31 1.63 1.86
CA ALA A 242 -9.57 2.71 1.21
C ALA A 242 -8.34 3.20 2.00
N GLY A 243 -8.22 2.91 3.32
CA GLY A 243 -7.06 3.44 4.03
C GLY A 243 -7.11 3.47 5.55
N SER A 244 -7.81 2.58 6.24
CA SER A 244 -7.85 2.63 7.71
C SER A 244 -6.88 1.69 8.42
N MET A 245 -6.05 0.95 7.69
CA MET A 245 -5.16 -0.03 8.31
C MET A 245 -4.09 0.64 9.17
N ASP A 246 -4.00 0.23 10.42
CA ASP A 246 -2.83 0.39 11.27
C ASP A 246 -2.00 -0.90 11.19
N THR A 247 -0.67 -0.78 11.20
CA THR A 247 0.24 -1.91 11.05
C THR A 247 1.62 -1.60 11.63
N SER A 248 2.45 -2.63 11.82
CA SER A 248 3.87 -2.47 12.13
C SER A 248 4.74 -2.81 10.92
N LEU A 249 6.01 -2.39 10.96
CA LEU A 249 6.97 -2.77 9.92
C LEU A 249 7.07 -4.30 9.79
N ARG A 250 7.14 -5.00 10.92
CA ARG A 250 7.26 -6.47 10.95
C ARG A 250 6.05 -7.14 10.32
N ASP A 251 4.86 -6.72 10.70
CA ASP A 251 3.63 -7.31 10.20
C ASP A 251 3.46 -7.06 8.71
N MET A 252 3.62 -5.80 8.28
CA MET A 252 3.44 -5.46 6.86
C MET A 252 4.54 -6.06 5.97
N ALA A 253 5.78 -6.22 6.46
CA ALA A 253 6.82 -6.95 5.75
C ALA A 253 6.48 -8.44 5.61
N THR A 254 5.86 -9.05 6.64
CA THR A 254 5.33 -10.41 6.58
C THR A 254 4.22 -10.55 5.56
N MET A 255 3.28 -9.59 5.52
CA MET A 255 2.24 -9.53 4.49
C MET A 255 2.83 -9.38 3.09
N ALA A 256 3.77 -8.46 2.88
CA ALA A 256 4.42 -8.25 1.59
C ALA A 256 5.14 -9.53 1.11
N ALA A 257 5.83 -10.22 2.01
CA ALA A 257 6.46 -11.51 1.71
C ALA A 257 5.42 -12.59 1.34
N ALA A 258 4.26 -12.61 1.98
CA ALA A 258 3.16 -13.51 1.64
C ALA A 258 2.56 -13.18 0.26
N MET A 259 2.34 -11.89 -0.03
CA MET A 259 1.80 -11.41 -1.32
C MET A 259 2.70 -11.79 -2.50
N VAL A 260 4.01 -11.56 -2.42
CA VAL A 260 4.93 -11.91 -3.54
C VAL A 260 5.09 -13.42 -3.72
N ARG A 261 4.85 -14.23 -2.69
CA ARG A 261 4.76 -15.69 -2.83
C ARG A 261 3.45 -16.17 -3.43
N GLY A 262 2.42 -15.32 -3.46
CA GLY A 262 1.08 -15.72 -3.87
C GLY A 262 0.37 -16.57 -2.81
N HIS A 263 0.55 -16.23 -1.53
CA HIS A 263 -0.07 -16.95 -0.42
C HIS A 263 -1.59 -17.08 -0.61
N ARG A 264 -2.10 -18.32 -0.61
CA ARG A 264 -3.51 -18.65 -0.85
C ARG A 264 -4.08 -18.23 -2.22
N LEU A 265 -3.25 -17.91 -3.19
CA LEU A 265 -3.66 -17.71 -4.58
C LEU A 265 -3.13 -18.85 -5.46
N THR A 266 -3.87 -19.21 -6.51
CA THR A 266 -3.31 -20.00 -7.59
C THR A 266 -2.21 -19.22 -8.31
N ARG A 267 -1.33 -19.89 -9.05
CA ARG A 267 -0.28 -19.21 -9.84
C ARG A 267 -0.87 -18.22 -10.84
N GLN A 268 -2.03 -18.53 -11.42
CA GLN A 268 -2.72 -17.65 -12.34
C GLN A 268 -3.28 -16.42 -11.62
N ALA A 269 -4.05 -16.61 -10.53
CA ALA A 269 -4.63 -15.51 -9.76
C ALA A 269 -3.56 -14.57 -9.20
N ARG A 270 -2.40 -15.10 -8.79
CA ARG A 270 -1.29 -14.27 -8.33
C ARG A 270 -0.72 -13.42 -9.45
N ARG A 271 -0.55 -13.96 -10.67
CA ARG A 271 -0.13 -13.17 -11.83
C ARG A 271 -1.17 -12.10 -12.17
N ASP A 272 -2.45 -12.47 -12.17
CA ASP A 272 -3.54 -11.58 -12.56
C ASP A 272 -3.74 -10.46 -11.54
N TRP A 273 -3.51 -10.72 -10.25
CA TRP A 273 -3.62 -9.71 -9.20
C TRP A 273 -2.67 -8.53 -9.43
N ALA A 274 -1.41 -8.77 -9.75
CA ALA A 274 -0.39 -7.74 -9.95
C ALA A 274 -0.22 -7.33 -11.44
N LYS A 275 -1.00 -7.91 -12.35
CA LYS A 275 -0.94 -7.58 -13.76
C LYS A 275 -1.63 -6.25 -14.03
N GLY A 276 -0.92 -5.29 -14.59
CA GLY A 276 -1.49 -4.05 -15.06
C GLY A 276 -2.52 -4.30 -16.17
N THR A 277 -3.76 -3.92 -15.94
CA THR A 277 -4.88 -4.11 -16.88
C THR A 277 -5.40 -2.81 -17.45
N LEU A 278 -5.11 -1.68 -16.81
CA LEU A 278 -5.54 -0.36 -17.25
C LEU A 278 -4.31 0.57 -17.33
N PRO A 279 -3.86 0.94 -18.53
CA PRO A 279 -2.75 1.88 -18.70
C PRO A 279 -3.03 3.21 -17.99
N ILE A 280 -2.00 3.78 -17.35
CA ILE A 280 -2.09 5.10 -16.73
C ILE A 280 -1.68 6.15 -17.77
N THR A 281 -2.60 7.06 -18.05
CA THR A 281 -2.46 8.04 -19.13
C THR A 281 -2.32 9.49 -18.64
N THR A 282 -2.43 9.74 -17.32
CA THR A 282 -2.25 11.06 -16.72
C THR A 282 -0.78 11.39 -16.48
N ALA A 283 -0.44 12.70 -16.49
CA ALA A 283 0.92 13.17 -16.21
C ALA A 283 1.33 12.98 -14.74
N GLN A 284 0.36 12.95 -13.83
CA GLN A 284 0.55 12.77 -12.39
C GLN A 284 -0.69 12.14 -11.75
N GLN A 285 -0.55 11.62 -10.52
CA GLN A 285 -1.64 10.96 -9.80
C GLN A 285 -2.62 11.95 -9.18
N PHE A 286 -2.11 13.05 -8.66
CA PHE A 286 -2.90 14.08 -7.99
C PHE A 286 -2.67 15.47 -8.62
N PRO A 287 -3.72 16.32 -8.67
CA PRO A 287 -5.11 16.00 -8.32
C PRO A 287 -5.66 14.87 -9.20
N THR A 288 -6.65 14.14 -8.70
CA THR A 288 -7.32 13.09 -9.50
C THR A 288 -8.17 13.72 -10.61
N LEU A 289 -8.64 12.93 -11.58
CA LEU A 289 -9.47 13.37 -12.70
C LEU A 289 -8.75 14.25 -13.76
N LEU A 290 -7.44 14.34 -13.71
CA LEU A 290 -6.67 15.02 -14.76
C LEU A 290 -6.97 14.38 -16.13
N PRO A 291 -6.96 15.17 -17.22
CA PRO A 291 -7.08 14.63 -18.56
C PRO A 291 -5.87 13.76 -18.93
N ASP A 292 -6.02 13.03 -20.02
CA ASP A 292 -4.92 12.28 -20.62
C ASP A 292 -3.77 13.21 -20.99
N ALA A 293 -2.56 12.81 -20.63
CA ALA A 293 -1.35 13.52 -20.99
C ALA A 293 -0.81 13.07 -22.36
N PRO A 294 0.02 13.89 -23.02
CA PRO A 294 0.81 13.47 -24.16
C PRO A 294 1.63 12.22 -23.84
N ALA A 295 1.80 11.32 -24.80
CA ALA A 295 2.45 10.01 -24.58
C ALA A 295 3.82 10.10 -23.89
N ALA A 296 4.62 11.12 -24.19
CA ALA A 296 5.93 11.36 -23.60
C ALA A 296 5.88 11.71 -22.09
N GLN A 297 4.74 12.13 -21.57
CA GLN A 297 4.54 12.51 -20.17
C GLN A 297 3.85 11.40 -19.35
N ARG A 298 3.41 10.33 -20.01
CA ARG A 298 2.72 9.22 -19.35
C ARG A 298 3.71 8.33 -18.61
N PRO A 299 3.38 7.83 -17.40
CA PRO A 299 4.21 6.84 -16.74
C PRO A 299 4.18 5.51 -17.51
N ARG A 300 5.27 4.76 -17.47
CA ARG A 300 5.30 3.36 -17.97
C ARG A 300 4.70 2.44 -16.92
N ALA A 301 3.43 2.62 -16.65
CA ALA A 301 2.72 1.94 -15.58
C ALA A 301 1.26 1.67 -15.95
N ALA A 302 0.66 0.70 -15.27
CA ALA A 302 -0.74 0.36 -15.42
C ALA A 302 -1.35 -0.01 -14.06
N ALA A 303 -2.63 0.33 -13.86
CA ALA A 303 -3.32 -0.05 -12.65
C ALA A 303 -3.67 -1.55 -12.66
N ALA A 304 -3.51 -2.19 -11.50
CA ALA A 304 -3.83 -3.57 -11.22
C ALA A 304 -4.84 -3.66 -10.04
N LEU A 305 -4.97 -4.80 -9.40
CA LEU A 305 -5.97 -4.97 -8.34
C LEU A 305 -5.47 -4.39 -7.00
N GLY A 306 -5.58 -3.06 -6.83
CA GLY A 306 -5.19 -2.33 -5.63
C GLY A 306 -3.70 -1.95 -5.57
N VAL A 307 -2.94 -2.21 -6.62
CA VAL A 307 -1.52 -1.83 -6.79
C VAL A 307 -1.28 -1.26 -8.18
N ILE A 308 -0.13 -0.63 -8.38
CA ILE A 308 0.31 -0.15 -9.70
C ILE A 308 1.41 -1.08 -10.20
N ALA A 309 1.21 -1.64 -11.37
CA ALA A 309 2.20 -2.43 -12.10
C ALA A 309 3.11 -1.52 -12.94
N PHE A 310 4.38 -1.86 -13.01
CA PHE A 310 5.38 -1.18 -13.85
C PHE A 310 6.32 -2.20 -14.49
N ASP A 311 6.99 -1.78 -15.54
CA ASP A 311 8.08 -2.54 -16.16
C ASP A 311 9.33 -1.66 -16.22
N GLY A 312 10.39 -2.13 -15.59
CA GLY A 312 11.63 -1.40 -15.42
C GLY A 312 12.88 -2.18 -15.84
N PRO A 313 14.07 -1.63 -15.57
CA PRO A 313 15.35 -2.27 -15.97
C PRO A 313 15.56 -3.69 -15.42
N GLN A 314 14.87 -4.04 -14.32
CA GLN A 314 14.95 -5.35 -13.69
C GLN A 314 13.75 -6.26 -14.02
N GLY A 315 12.93 -5.86 -15.01
CA GLY A 315 11.71 -6.53 -15.41
C GLY A 315 10.48 -6.04 -14.62
N PRO A 316 9.36 -6.79 -14.70
CA PRO A 316 8.10 -6.38 -14.13
C PRO A 316 8.14 -6.29 -12.60
N GLY A 317 7.40 -5.33 -12.08
CA GLY A 317 7.17 -5.12 -10.68
C GLY A 317 5.82 -4.48 -10.42
N TRP A 318 5.54 -4.28 -9.15
CA TRP A 318 4.36 -3.56 -8.69
C TRP A 318 4.70 -2.75 -7.43
N TYR A 319 3.95 -1.72 -7.20
CA TYR A 319 4.13 -0.91 -5.99
C TYR A 319 2.81 -0.34 -5.49
N LYS A 320 2.83 0.09 -4.24
CA LYS A 320 1.76 0.87 -3.63
C LYS A 320 2.34 1.87 -2.66
N GLY A 321 2.05 3.13 -2.90
CA GLY A 321 2.26 4.21 -1.95
C GLY A 321 1.09 4.34 -0.96
N GLY A 322 1.32 5.06 0.11
CA GLY A 322 0.28 5.38 1.08
C GLY A 322 0.70 6.54 1.96
N HIS A 323 -0.03 7.65 1.90
CA HIS A 323 0.27 8.82 2.71
C HIS A 323 -0.99 9.54 3.20
N ASN A 324 -0.81 10.39 4.17
CA ASN A 324 -1.66 11.49 4.57
C ASN A 324 -0.77 12.69 4.93
N ASP A 325 -1.31 13.69 5.59
CA ASP A 325 -0.59 14.92 5.93
C ASP A 325 0.60 14.71 6.89
N THR A 326 0.67 13.56 7.56
CA THR A 326 1.66 13.28 8.62
C THR A 326 2.42 11.97 8.46
N THR A 327 2.10 11.16 7.45
CA THR A 327 2.64 9.80 7.28
C THR A 327 2.94 9.52 5.81
N ALA A 328 4.06 8.89 5.53
CA ALA A 328 4.42 8.44 4.20
C ALA A 328 4.87 6.97 4.20
N ASN A 329 4.35 6.18 3.26
CA ASN A 329 4.69 4.76 3.13
C ASN A 329 4.88 4.38 1.67
N THR A 330 5.74 3.42 1.39
CA THR A 330 5.82 2.79 0.08
C THR A 330 6.22 1.31 0.19
N LEU A 331 5.58 0.49 -0.63
CA LEU A 331 5.94 -0.90 -0.84
C LEU A 331 6.22 -1.09 -2.33
N VAL A 332 7.45 -1.45 -2.66
CA VAL A 332 7.90 -1.72 -4.03
C VAL A 332 8.36 -3.17 -4.13
N CYS A 333 7.84 -3.90 -5.11
CA CYS A 333 8.16 -5.31 -5.32
C CYS A 333 8.55 -5.58 -6.77
N LEU A 334 9.58 -6.39 -6.96
CA LEU A 334 10.04 -6.92 -8.23
C LEU A 334 9.70 -8.40 -8.33
N GLU A 335 9.14 -8.81 -9.46
CA GLU A 335 8.77 -10.20 -9.71
C GLU A 335 10.01 -11.12 -9.74
N ARG A 336 11.09 -10.65 -10.35
CA ARG A 336 12.36 -11.38 -10.41
C ARG A 336 12.98 -11.48 -9.02
N GLY A 337 13.12 -12.70 -8.54
CA GLY A 337 13.67 -12.99 -7.21
C GLY A 337 12.68 -12.70 -6.07
N ARG A 338 11.41 -12.33 -6.38
CA ARG A 338 10.39 -12.00 -5.37
C ARG A 338 10.96 -11.05 -4.31
N ARG A 339 11.53 -9.93 -4.78
CA ARG A 339 12.23 -8.95 -3.95
C ARG A 339 11.33 -7.76 -3.70
N CYS A 340 11.28 -7.32 -2.45
CA CYS A 340 10.58 -6.08 -2.10
C CYS A 340 11.43 -5.21 -1.16
N VAL A 341 11.10 -3.93 -1.15
CA VAL A 341 11.39 -3.01 -0.06
C VAL A 341 10.06 -2.42 0.43
N LEU A 342 9.91 -2.42 1.74
CA LEU A 342 8.81 -1.74 2.44
C LEU A 342 9.42 -0.60 3.25
N ILE A 343 8.85 0.59 3.14
CA ILE A 343 9.20 1.75 3.97
C ILE A 343 7.91 2.24 4.61
N LEU A 344 7.92 2.34 5.94
CA LEU A 344 6.91 3.02 6.73
C LEU A 344 7.57 4.20 7.42
N ALA A 345 7.02 5.39 7.27
CA ALA A 345 7.51 6.59 7.94
C ALA A 345 6.35 7.30 8.64
N ASN A 346 6.54 7.62 9.89
CA ASN A 346 5.61 8.42 10.66
C ASN A 346 5.86 9.93 10.51
N ASP A 347 6.44 10.32 9.38
CA ASP A 347 6.75 11.69 9.02
C ASP A 347 6.61 11.84 7.50
N VAL A 348 5.72 12.71 7.04
CA VAL A 348 5.43 12.86 5.61
C VAL A 348 6.65 13.34 4.82
N ARG A 349 7.59 14.05 5.43
CA ARG A 349 8.80 14.56 4.78
C ARG A 349 9.73 13.44 4.28
N ALA A 350 9.62 12.22 4.85
CA ALA A 350 10.38 11.06 4.42
C ALA A 350 10.10 10.65 2.96
N GLU A 351 8.93 11.02 2.42
CA GLU A 351 8.52 10.73 1.05
C GLU A 351 9.54 11.22 0.02
N LYS A 352 10.19 12.35 0.29
CA LYS A 352 11.22 12.93 -0.57
C LYS A 352 12.44 12.01 -0.77
N ALA A 353 12.67 11.09 0.16
CA ALA A 353 13.80 10.16 0.12
C ALA A 353 13.46 8.78 -0.48
N PHE A 354 12.18 8.48 -0.79
CA PHE A 354 11.79 7.15 -1.27
C PHE A 354 12.56 6.67 -2.50
N PRO A 355 12.81 7.49 -3.55
CA PRO A 355 13.59 7.02 -4.69
C PRO A 355 15.00 6.55 -4.31
N ALA A 356 15.68 7.30 -3.44
CA ALA A 356 17.03 6.97 -2.97
C ALA A 356 17.05 5.71 -2.09
N LEU A 357 16.10 5.58 -1.17
CA LEU A 357 15.99 4.43 -0.27
C LEU A 357 15.64 3.15 -1.04
N VAL A 358 14.71 3.22 -2.00
CA VAL A 358 14.36 2.08 -2.85
C VAL A 358 15.53 1.68 -3.74
N ARG A 359 16.25 2.65 -4.32
CA ARG A 359 17.48 2.39 -5.09
C ARG A 359 18.57 1.73 -4.22
N ALA A 360 18.74 2.17 -2.98
CA ALA A 360 19.71 1.54 -2.05
C ALA A 360 19.35 0.08 -1.75
N ALA A 361 18.06 -0.27 -1.67
CA ALA A 361 17.59 -1.61 -1.34
C ALA A 361 17.51 -2.54 -2.57
N LEU A 362 16.96 -2.05 -3.68
CA LEU A 362 16.60 -2.87 -4.85
C LEU A 362 17.41 -2.54 -6.10
N GLY A 363 18.14 -1.42 -6.15
CA GLY A 363 18.70 -0.87 -7.38
C GLY A 363 17.66 -0.09 -8.19
N GLU A 364 17.97 0.20 -9.46
CA GLU A 364 17.03 0.89 -10.35
C GLU A 364 15.82 0.00 -10.64
N THR A 365 14.63 0.47 -10.29
CA THR A 365 13.39 -0.32 -10.39
C THR A 365 12.48 0.09 -11.54
N GLY A 366 12.46 1.38 -11.90
CA GLY A 366 11.52 1.92 -12.88
C GLY A 366 10.19 2.39 -12.30
N VAL A 367 10.04 2.44 -10.97
CA VAL A 367 8.85 3.02 -10.32
C VAL A 367 8.68 4.48 -10.75
N PRO A 368 7.48 4.89 -11.20
CA PRO A 368 7.24 6.25 -11.70
C PRO A 368 7.01 7.24 -10.54
N TYR A 369 8.01 7.47 -9.69
CA TYR A 369 7.87 8.34 -8.52
C TYR A 369 7.41 9.76 -8.84
N ARG A 370 7.86 10.35 -9.96
CA ARG A 370 7.42 11.70 -10.37
C ARG A 370 5.94 11.77 -10.71
N TRP A 371 5.36 10.66 -11.16
CA TRP A 371 3.93 10.59 -11.40
C TRP A 371 3.13 10.53 -10.09
N GLU A 372 3.61 9.75 -9.12
CA GLU A 372 2.94 9.63 -7.82
C GLU A 372 3.19 10.85 -6.93
N TYR A 373 4.41 11.40 -6.99
CA TYR A 373 4.88 12.52 -6.18
C TYR A 373 5.49 13.62 -7.07
N PRO A 374 4.67 14.45 -7.71
CA PRO A 374 5.15 15.45 -8.68
C PRO A 374 6.08 16.50 -8.09
N GLY A 375 6.06 16.69 -6.75
CA GLY A 375 7.00 17.58 -6.04
C GLY A 375 8.41 17.02 -5.86
N LEU A 376 8.66 15.75 -6.22
CA LEU A 376 10.02 15.20 -6.17
C LEU A 376 10.87 15.82 -7.29
N ALA A 377 11.94 16.51 -6.89
CA ALA A 377 12.96 16.97 -7.82
C ALA A 377 13.57 15.78 -8.62
N ALA A 378 14.18 16.09 -9.76
CA ALA A 378 14.89 15.07 -10.55
C ALA A 378 16.02 14.49 -9.70
N TYR A 379 15.90 13.25 -9.29
CA TYR A 379 16.98 12.46 -8.71
C TYR A 379 17.65 11.63 -9.81
#